data_c4f13d340d0d5a4c3ec2d2d2efc3fdc6
#
_entry.id   c4f13d340d0d5a4c3ec2d2d2efc3fdc6
#
_cell.length_a   1.000
_cell.length_b   1.000
_cell.length_c   1.000
_cell.angle_alpha   90.00
_cell.angle_beta   90.00
_cell.angle_gamma   90.00
#
_symmetry.space_group_name_H-M   'P 1'
#
loop_
_entity.id
_entity.type
_entity.pdbx_description
1 polymer ?
#
loop_
_entity_poly.entity_id
_entity_poly.type
_entity_poly.pdbx_seq_one_letter_code
_entity_poly.pdbx_strand_id
1 'polypeptide(L)'
;LVGSEMCIRDRKIQSDNRVDMFTASESDLDRQLRVADAKMGGCGFHLAYGRRYIDFDNPNAFKVDCILFAFDSECIAELNKYAEKKFHELNDQYRKYIVAKPEKCQKQYSDIVANGDEISKHNFTLPETISAKVEADGIKYTDHLFANADGIAKIKLNGWEQAVLAEEQKREDYVCWLRNPSRQSWSLRMPYEMDGKCKELYPDFIIVRQDPILKYIVDILEPHNPDFKDNLGKAKGLANYAANEPRIGRVQLIRIGKDAAGENRFKRLDLAKGSIRNKVLAAINTDELDHIFDTDGVFED
;
A
#
# COMPACT_ATOMS: atom_id res chain seq x y z
N LEU A 1 12.63 13.55 23.47
CA LEU A 1 11.62 12.67 24.09
C LEU A 1 10.81 13.38 25.18
N VAL A 2 11.39 14.32 25.95
CA VAL A 2 10.68 15.14 26.93
C VAL A 2 9.69 16.12 26.27
N GLY A 3 9.99 16.58 25.05
CA GLY A 3 9.11 17.45 24.26
C GLY A 3 7.88 16.75 23.70
N SER A 4 7.93 15.41 23.45
CA SER A 4 6.80 14.66 22.91
C SER A 4 5.71 14.38 23.94
N GLU A 5 6.06 14.17 25.21
CA GLU A 5 5.08 14.01 26.28
C GLU A 5 4.26 15.29 26.53
N MET A 6 4.91 16.45 26.49
CA MET A 6 4.24 17.74 26.65
C MET A 6 3.28 18.03 25.48
N CYS A 7 3.68 17.70 24.26
CA CYS A 7 2.87 17.93 23.06
C CYS A 7 1.59 17.08 23.06
N ILE A 8 1.68 15.81 23.53
CA ILE A 8 0.52 14.91 23.62
C ILE A 8 -0.46 15.39 24.71
N ARG A 9 0.05 15.85 25.86
CA ARG A 9 -0.79 16.34 26.98
C ARG A 9 -1.48 17.64 26.64
N ASP A 10 -0.79 18.59 26.04
CA ASP A 10 -1.35 19.90 25.69
C ASP A 10 -2.44 19.80 24.61
N ARG A 11 -2.32 18.87 23.67
CA ARG A 11 -3.35 18.63 22.66
C ARG A 11 -4.61 17.93 23.21
N LYS A 12 -4.52 17.15 24.29
CA LYS A 12 -5.68 16.62 25.01
C LYS A 12 -6.62 17.71 25.50
N ILE A 13 -6.10 18.91 25.78
CA ILE A 13 -6.85 20.04 26.34
C ILE A 13 -7.57 20.85 25.24
N GLN A 14 -7.11 20.75 23.99
CA GLN A 14 -7.58 21.61 22.88
C GLN A 14 -8.55 20.94 21.91
N SER A 15 -8.83 19.64 21.99
CA SER A 15 -9.77 18.99 21.08
C SER A 15 -11.15 18.85 21.71
N ASP A 16 -12.15 19.53 21.15
CA ASP A 16 -13.57 19.36 21.48
C ASP A 16 -14.12 17.97 21.15
N ASN A 17 -13.36 17.13 20.48
CA ASN A 17 -13.62 15.71 20.31
C ASN A 17 -13.05 14.92 21.48
N ARG A 18 -13.62 15.10 22.65
CA ARG A 18 -13.40 14.20 23.80
C ARG A 18 -14.00 12.84 23.45
N VAL A 19 -13.20 11.94 22.89
CA VAL A 19 -13.44 10.52 23.08
C VAL A 19 -13.24 10.30 24.56
N ASP A 20 -14.31 9.98 25.27
CA ASP A 20 -14.24 9.68 26.70
C ASP A 20 -13.55 8.33 26.88
N MET A 21 -12.19 8.39 26.85
CA MET A 21 -11.33 7.20 26.90
C MET A 21 -11.42 6.47 28.23
N PHE A 22 -12.05 7.09 29.23
CA PHE A 22 -12.34 6.47 30.53
C PHE A 22 -13.47 5.45 30.47
N THR A 23 -14.28 5.48 29.40
CA THR A 23 -15.37 4.52 29.18
C THR A 23 -15.01 3.41 28.17
N ALA A 24 -13.85 3.52 27.51
CA ALA A 24 -13.41 2.51 26.58
C ALA A 24 -13.09 1.19 27.31
N SER A 25 -13.63 0.08 26.80
CA SER A 25 -13.29 -1.23 27.32
C SER A 25 -11.84 -1.59 27.00
N GLU A 26 -11.24 -2.50 27.76
CA GLU A 26 -9.88 -2.97 27.49
C GLU A 26 -9.77 -3.59 26.08
N SER A 27 -10.81 -4.27 25.62
CA SER A 27 -10.88 -4.83 24.26
C SER A 27 -10.89 -3.75 23.18
N ASP A 28 -11.49 -2.58 23.44
CA ASP A 28 -11.49 -1.44 22.51
C ASP A 28 -10.09 -0.82 22.43
N LEU A 29 -9.41 -0.68 23.57
CA LEU A 29 -8.03 -0.20 23.61
C LEU A 29 -7.10 -1.14 22.86
N ASP A 30 -7.21 -2.44 23.05
CA ASP A 30 -6.38 -3.44 22.36
C ASP A 30 -6.64 -3.44 20.84
N ARG A 31 -7.87 -3.23 20.42
CA ARG A 31 -8.21 -3.09 19.00
C ARG A 31 -7.59 -1.83 18.40
N GLN A 32 -7.72 -0.69 19.07
CA GLN A 32 -7.14 0.56 18.62
C GLN A 32 -5.61 0.52 18.66
N LEU A 33 -5.01 -0.15 19.62
CA LEU A 33 -3.57 -0.35 19.70
C LEU A 33 -3.03 -1.12 18.49
N ARG A 34 -3.74 -2.16 18.04
CA ARG A 34 -3.36 -2.89 16.81
C ARG A 34 -3.40 -1.99 15.57
N VAL A 35 -4.41 -1.12 15.47
CA VAL A 35 -4.48 -0.14 14.37
C VAL A 35 -3.32 0.86 14.46
N ALA A 36 -3.00 1.32 15.66
CA ALA A 36 -1.89 2.22 15.92
C ALA A 36 -0.54 1.57 15.58
N ASP A 37 -0.33 0.32 15.99
CA ASP A 37 0.89 -0.42 15.67
C ASP A 37 1.07 -0.61 14.15
N ALA A 38 0.00 -0.93 13.44
CA ALA A 38 0.01 -1.04 11.98
C ALA A 38 0.38 0.30 11.30
N LYS A 39 -0.11 1.43 11.82
CA LYS A 39 0.27 2.78 11.34
C LYS A 39 1.74 3.11 11.60
N MET A 40 2.33 2.56 12.63
CA MET A 40 3.75 2.70 12.98
C MET A 40 4.64 1.62 12.33
N GLY A 41 4.15 0.92 11.32
CA GLY A 41 4.88 -0.09 10.56
C GLY A 41 4.72 -1.54 11.05
N GLY A 42 3.85 -1.82 12.02
CA GLY A 42 3.56 -3.18 12.50
C GLY A 42 4.74 -3.90 13.16
N CYS A 43 5.71 -3.13 13.66
CA CYS A 43 6.97 -3.67 14.22
C CYS A 43 6.95 -3.88 15.75
N GLY A 44 5.78 -3.72 16.39
CA GLY A 44 5.66 -3.87 17.84
C GLY A 44 6.23 -2.71 18.64
N PHE A 45 6.19 -1.50 18.12
CA PHE A 45 6.61 -0.28 18.80
C PHE A 45 6.01 -0.17 20.21
N HIS A 46 4.72 -0.47 20.34
CA HIS A 46 4.00 -0.45 21.60
C HIS A 46 4.60 -1.40 22.67
N LEU A 47 5.20 -2.52 22.25
CA LEU A 47 5.85 -3.46 23.19
C LEU A 47 7.15 -2.86 23.76
N ALA A 48 7.93 -2.20 22.91
CA ALA A 48 9.15 -1.54 23.33
C ALA A 48 8.85 -0.33 24.24
N TYR A 49 7.85 0.46 23.87
CA TYR A 49 7.40 1.60 24.64
C TYR A 49 6.82 1.17 26.00
N GLY A 50 5.91 0.18 26.04
CA GLY A 50 5.32 -0.31 27.27
C GLY A 50 6.35 -0.88 28.25
N ARG A 51 7.37 -1.62 27.75
CA ARG A 51 8.46 -2.13 28.60
C ARG A 51 9.27 -1.04 29.32
N ARG A 52 9.34 0.15 28.72
CA ARG A 52 10.14 1.25 29.26
C ARG A 52 9.34 2.21 30.12
N TYR A 53 8.05 2.36 29.83
CA TYR A 53 7.19 3.39 30.41
C TYR A 53 5.92 2.81 31.05
N ILE A 54 5.98 1.58 31.55
CA ILE A 54 4.85 0.96 32.24
C ILE A 54 4.60 1.73 33.56
N ASP A 55 3.37 2.14 33.73
CA ASP A 55 2.86 2.68 34.98
C ASP A 55 2.09 1.58 35.71
N PHE A 56 2.56 1.17 36.88
CA PHE A 56 1.93 0.08 37.65
C PHE A 56 0.58 0.49 38.25
N ASP A 57 0.34 1.78 38.45
CA ASP A 57 -0.95 2.28 38.94
C ASP A 57 -1.96 2.42 37.77
N ASN A 58 -1.48 2.57 36.55
CA ASN A 58 -2.29 2.62 35.33
C ASN A 58 -1.66 1.80 34.19
N PRO A 59 -1.78 0.46 34.22
CA PRO A 59 -1.08 -0.42 33.28
C PRO A 59 -1.51 -0.26 31.81
N ASN A 60 -2.61 0.44 31.54
CA ASN A 60 -3.08 0.73 30.18
C ASN A 60 -2.66 2.12 29.66
N ALA A 61 -1.97 2.93 30.46
CA ALA A 61 -1.58 4.29 30.06
C ALA A 61 -0.71 4.28 28.78
N PHE A 62 0.26 3.38 28.70
CA PHE A 62 1.14 3.26 27.52
C PHE A 62 0.38 2.91 26.24
N LYS A 63 -0.74 2.15 26.32
CA LYS A 63 -1.58 1.82 25.16
C LYS A 63 -2.21 3.11 24.60
N VAL A 64 -2.72 3.94 25.51
CA VAL A 64 -3.29 5.25 25.16
C VAL A 64 -2.26 6.16 24.52
N ASP A 65 -1.06 6.24 25.08
CA ASP A 65 0.02 7.04 24.53
C ASP A 65 0.42 6.57 23.13
N CYS A 66 0.56 5.26 22.90
CA CYS A 66 0.85 4.70 21.58
C CYS A 66 -0.26 4.99 20.56
N ILE A 67 -1.53 4.91 20.98
CA ILE A 67 -2.67 5.23 20.12
C ILE A 67 -2.63 6.70 19.72
N LEU A 68 -2.50 7.61 20.68
CA LEU A 68 -2.44 9.04 20.41
C LEU A 68 -1.27 9.41 19.52
N PHE A 69 -0.10 8.84 19.77
CA PHE A 69 1.09 9.02 18.95
C PHE A 69 0.86 8.60 17.49
N ALA A 70 0.27 7.43 17.28
CA ALA A 70 0.03 6.90 15.94
C ALA A 70 -1.01 7.70 15.13
N PHE A 71 -1.89 8.44 15.80
CA PHE A 71 -2.90 9.27 15.13
C PHE A 71 -2.48 10.75 15.02
N ASP A 72 -1.31 11.12 15.56
CA ASP A 72 -0.71 12.44 15.37
C ASP A 72 0.24 12.44 14.19
N SER A 73 -0.06 13.24 13.17
CA SER A 73 0.73 13.26 11.93
C SER A 73 2.15 13.81 12.11
N GLU A 74 2.35 14.73 13.06
CA GLU A 74 3.68 15.29 13.34
C GLU A 74 4.54 14.26 14.07
N CYS A 75 3.96 13.54 15.03
CA CYS A 75 4.62 12.45 15.73
C CYS A 75 5.05 11.34 14.77
N ILE A 76 4.20 10.96 13.84
CA ILE A 76 4.52 9.97 12.81
C ILE A 76 5.62 10.49 11.87
N ALA A 77 5.57 11.76 11.45
CA ALA A 77 6.62 12.34 10.61
C ALA A 77 7.99 12.34 11.31
N GLU A 78 8.04 12.69 12.59
CA GLU A 78 9.30 12.64 13.36
C GLU A 78 9.78 11.20 13.59
N LEU A 79 8.89 10.23 13.80
CA LEU A 79 9.24 8.81 13.88
C LEU A 79 9.88 8.32 12.58
N ASN A 80 9.27 8.63 11.44
CA ASN A 80 9.77 8.25 10.13
C ASN A 80 11.14 8.87 9.85
N LYS A 81 11.32 10.15 10.15
CA LYS A 81 12.61 10.84 10.03
C LYS A 81 13.71 10.21 10.90
N TYR A 82 13.36 9.82 12.13
CA TYR A 82 14.28 9.12 13.02
C TYR A 82 14.60 7.72 12.47
N ALA A 83 13.62 6.97 12.00
CA ALA A 83 13.80 5.64 11.43
C ALA A 83 14.70 5.70 10.18
N GLU A 84 14.47 6.66 9.28
CA GLU A 84 15.29 6.89 8.09
C GLU A 84 16.74 7.18 8.47
N LYS A 85 16.96 8.09 9.41
CA LYS A 85 18.31 8.40 9.91
C LYS A 85 18.99 7.14 10.46
N LYS A 86 18.28 6.34 11.26
CA LYS A 86 18.83 5.10 11.82
C LYS A 86 19.11 4.05 10.76
N PHE A 87 18.25 3.94 9.76
CA PHE A 87 18.48 3.05 8.63
C PHE A 87 19.78 3.42 7.89
N HIS A 88 20.00 4.69 7.59
CA HIS A 88 21.24 5.15 6.93
C HIS A 88 22.49 4.89 7.79
N GLU A 89 22.42 5.18 9.09
CA GLU A 89 23.53 4.89 10.01
C GLU A 89 23.89 3.40 10.03
N LEU A 90 22.89 2.51 10.09
CA LEU A 90 23.09 1.06 10.05
C LEU A 90 23.58 0.60 8.68
N ASN A 91 23.01 1.12 7.61
CA ASN A 91 23.42 0.80 6.25
C ASN A 91 24.90 1.12 6.02
N ASP A 92 25.37 2.30 6.45
CA ASP A 92 26.78 2.70 6.34
C ASP A 92 27.72 1.79 7.12
N GLN A 93 27.28 1.29 8.27
CA GLN A 93 28.03 0.32 9.04
C GLN A 93 28.09 -1.05 8.34
N TYR A 94 26.94 -1.56 7.85
CA TYR A 94 26.85 -2.90 7.25
C TYR A 94 27.49 -2.99 5.87
N ARG A 95 27.49 -1.92 5.08
CA ARG A 95 28.12 -1.89 3.74
C ARG A 95 29.56 -2.41 3.76
N LYS A 96 30.32 -2.08 4.80
CA LYS A 96 31.70 -2.51 4.96
C LYS A 96 31.85 -4.01 5.19
N TYR A 97 30.87 -4.64 5.83
CA TYR A 97 30.89 -6.07 6.15
C TYR A 97 30.31 -6.93 5.03
N ILE A 98 29.30 -6.42 4.32
CA ILE A 98 28.58 -7.21 3.32
C ILE A 98 29.43 -7.52 2.08
N VAL A 99 30.39 -6.64 1.76
CA VAL A 99 31.32 -6.83 0.61
C VAL A 99 32.14 -8.11 0.72
N ALA A 100 32.43 -8.55 1.96
CA ALA A 100 33.18 -9.79 2.21
C ALA A 100 32.29 -11.04 2.29
N LYS A 101 30.97 -10.91 2.10
CA LYS A 101 30.03 -12.04 2.17
C LYS A 101 29.78 -12.65 0.78
N PRO A 102 29.29 -13.90 0.72
CA PRO A 102 28.89 -14.52 -0.55
C PRO A 102 27.92 -13.68 -1.34
N GLU A 103 27.97 -13.77 -2.67
CA GLU A 103 27.14 -12.99 -3.62
C GLU A 103 25.65 -13.05 -3.29
N LYS A 104 25.15 -14.21 -2.86
CA LYS A 104 23.75 -14.36 -2.41
C LYS A 104 23.40 -13.42 -1.25
N CYS A 105 24.32 -13.27 -0.29
CA CYS A 105 24.11 -12.37 0.85
C CYS A 105 24.18 -10.91 0.42
N GLN A 106 25.11 -10.57 -0.49
CA GLN A 106 25.23 -9.22 -1.04
C GLN A 106 23.95 -8.82 -1.80
N LYS A 107 23.40 -9.74 -2.62
CA LYS A 107 22.14 -9.52 -3.34
C LYS A 107 20.97 -9.33 -2.36
N GLN A 108 20.81 -10.19 -1.36
CA GLN A 108 19.77 -10.05 -0.35
C GLN A 108 19.86 -8.69 0.39
N TYR A 109 21.07 -8.28 0.72
CA TYR A 109 21.27 -6.98 1.37
C TYR A 109 20.93 -5.82 0.43
N SER A 110 21.36 -5.89 -0.83
CA SER A 110 21.01 -4.89 -1.85
C SER A 110 19.51 -4.76 -2.02
N ASP A 111 18.79 -5.89 -2.06
CA ASP A 111 17.33 -5.92 -2.17
C ASP A 111 16.66 -5.26 -0.94
N ILE A 112 17.17 -5.51 0.28
CA ILE A 112 16.67 -4.87 1.51
C ILE A 112 16.90 -3.35 1.49
N VAL A 113 18.08 -2.90 1.07
CA VAL A 113 18.43 -1.48 1.00
C VAL A 113 17.57 -0.77 -0.05
N ALA A 114 17.45 -1.36 -1.23
CA ALA A 114 16.61 -0.81 -2.31
C ALA A 114 15.15 -0.66 -1.84
N ASN A 115 14.59 -1.69 -1.21
CA ASN A 115 13.24 -1.63 -0.66
C ASN A 115 13.08 -0.58 0.44
N GLY A 116 14.09 -0.42 1.32
CA GLY A 116 14.08 0.60 2.37
C GLY A 116 14.12 2.02 1.82
N ASP A 117 14.94 2.28 0.80
CA ASP A 117 15.02 3.59 0.15
C ASP A 117 13.73 3.94 -0.61
N GLU A 118 12.98 2.95 -1.07
CA GLU A 118 11.75 3.15 -1.83
C GLU A 118 10.51 3.32 -0.98
N ILE A 119 10.44 2.68 0.18
CA ILE A 119 9.37 2.92 1.16
C ILE A 119 9.37 4.39 1.61
N SER A 120 10.54 5.03 1.63
CA SER A 120 10.67 6.46 1.97
C SER A 120 10.41 7.41 0.79
N LYS A 121 10.37 6.92 -0.45
CA LYS A 121 10.24 7.72 -1.68
C LYS A 121 9.14 7.20 -2.59
N HIS A 122 7.89 7.22 -2.12
CA HIS A 122 6.72 6.98 -2.97
C HIS A 122 6.49 8.08 -4.01
N ASN A 123 7.55 8.65 -4.57
CA ASN A 123 7.48 9.57 -5.68
C ASN A 123 7.55 8.78 -6.98
N PHE A 124 6.40 8.21 -7.37
CA PHE A 124 6.23 7.72 -8.72
C PHE A 124 6.30 8.90 -9.69
N THR A 125 7.41 9.01 -10.40
CA THR A 125 7.64 10.06 -11.38
C THR A 125 7.76 9.42 -12.74
N LEU A 126 6.81 9.72 -13.62
CA LEU A 126 6.86 9.28 -15.01
C LEU A 126 7.90 10.07 -15.76
N PRO A 127 8.75 9.43 -16.59
CA PRO A 127 9.64 10.13 -17.50
C PRO A 127 8.84 10.77 -18.63
N GLU A 128 9.37 11.80 -19.27
CA GLU A 128 8.75 12.43 -20.45
C GLU A 128 8.70 11.48 -21.65
N THR A 129 9.69 10.61 -21.77
CA THR A 129 9.79 9.62 -22.85
C THR A 129 10.26 8.28 -22.31
N ILE A 130 9.80 7.20 -22.92
CA ILE A 130 10.23 5.84 -22.63
C ILE A 130 10.77 5.15 -23.88
N SER A 131 11.73 4.24 -23.69
CA SER A 131 12.08 3.27 -24.72
C SER A 131 11.30 1.99 -24.45
N ALA A 132 10.35 1.67 -25.32
CA ALA A 132 9.55 0.45 -25.20
C ALA A 132 9.84 -0.47 -26.39
N LYS A 133 9.93 -1.78 -26.11
CA LYS A 133 9.95 -2.80 -27.15
C LYS A 133 8.58 -2.82 -27.82
N VAL A 134 8.55 -2.68 -29.14
CA VAL A 134 7.31 -2.81 -29.90
C VAL A 134 6.90 -4.28 -29.93
N GLU A 135 5.75 -4.58 -29.36
CA GLU A 135 5.13 -5.90 -29.39
C GLU A 135 4.53 -6.16 -30.78
N ALA A 136 5.10 -7.10 -31.58
CA ALA A 136 4.68 -7.33 -32.95
C ALA A 136 3.18 -7.69 -33.06
N ASP A 137 2.69 -8.46 -32.11
CA ASP A 137 1.31 -8.97 -31.98
C ASP A 137 0.46 -8.19 -30.95
N GLY A 138 0.93 -7.00 -30.52
CA GLY A 138 0.18 -6.15 -29.60
C GLY A 138 -1.03 -5.47 -30.28
N ILE A 139 -2.07 -5.23 -29.49
CA ILE A 139 -3.23 -4.44 -29.88
C ILE A 139 -2.84 -2.95 -29.94
N LYS A 140 -3.42 -2.22 -30.85
CA LYS A 140 -3.21 -0.77 -30.99
C LYS A 140 -4.17 -0.03 -30.06
N TYR A 141 -3.62 0.87 -29.25
CA TYR A 141 -4.35 1.78 -28.37
C TYR A 141 -3.97 3.22 -28.67
N THR A 142 -4.94 4.11 -28.64
CA THR A 142 -4.78 5.56 -28.88
C THR A 142 -4.87 6.37 -27.59
N ASP A 143 -5.25 5.75 -26.50
CA ASP A 143 -5.51 6.33 -25.19
C ASP A 143 -4.50 5.87 -24.11
N HIS A 144 -3.41 5.21 -24.52
CA HIS A 144 -2.31 4.89 -23.63
C HIS A 144 -1.44 6.12 -23.36
N LEU A 145 -0.99 6.30 -22.12
CA LEU A 145 -0.24 7.48 -21.69
C LEU A 145 1.03 7.72 -22.49
N PHE A 146 1.72 6.65 -22.88
CA PHE A 146 2.85 6.72 -23.80
C PHE A 146 2.47 6.20 -25.18
N ALA A 147 2.60 7.04 -26.18
CA ALA A 147 2.32 6.71 -27.58
C ALA A 147 3.52 7.06 -28.46
N ASN A 148 3.59 6.44 -29.63
CA ASN A 148 4.57 6.82 -30.66
C ASN A 148 4.19 8.16 -31.34
N ALA A 149 4.95 8.58 -32.35
CA ALA A 149 4.71 9.81 -33.09
C ALA A 149 3.32 9.86 -33.79
N ASP A 150 2.72 8.70 -34.08
CA ASP A 150 1.38 8.57 -34.67
C ASP A 150 0.26 8.56 -33.62
N GLY A 151 0.57 8.77 -32.34
CA GLY A 151 -0.40 8.69 -31.24
C GLY A 151 -0.84 7.27 -30.90
N ILE A 152 -0.07 6.25 -31.26
CA ILE A 152 -0.44 4.83 -31.08
C ILE A 152 0.54 4.14 -30.13
N ALA A 153 0.00 3.44 -29.14
CA ALA A 153 0.71 2.44 -28.36
C ALA A 153 0.34 1.02 -28.83
N LYS A 154 1.33 0.14 -28.95
CA LYS A 154 1.10 -1.25 -29.34
C LYS A 154 1.47 -2.16 -28.17
N ILE A 155 0.47 -2.71 -27.49
CA ILE A 155 0.62 -3.39 -26.20
C ILE A 155 -0.05 -4.75 -26.24
N LYS A 156 0.62 -5.75 -25.69
CA LYS A 156 0.08 -7.08 -25.52
C LYS A 156 -0.53 -7.21 -24.12
N LEU A 157 -1.81 -7.49 -24.08
CA LEU A 157 -2.57 -7.78 -22.86
C LEU A 157 -3.15 -9.18 -22.94
N ASN A 158 -3.25 -9.87 -21.81
CA ASN A 158 -4.02 -11.11 -21.73
C ASN A 158 -5.54 -10.84 -21.77
N GLY A 159 -6.36 -11.89 -21.88
CA GLY A 159 -7.81 -11.72 -22.02
C GLY A 159 -8.47 -11.03 -20.83
N TRP A 160 -7.99 -11.25 -19.60
CA TRP A 160 -8.52 -10.59 -18.40
C TRP A 160 -8.14 -9.11 -18.38
N GLU A 161 -6.90 -8.82 -18.67
CA GLU A 161 -6.40 -7.45 -18.76
C GLU A 161 -7.16 -6.63 -19.80
N GLN A 162 -7.41 -7.23 -20.99
CA GLN A 162 -8.19 -6.58 -22.03
C GLN A 162 -9.63 -6.28 -21.58
N ALA A 163 -10.27 -7.25 -20.92
CA ALA A 163 -11.64 -7.10 -20.46
C ALA A 163 -11.77 -6.06 -19.33
N VAL A 164 -10.85 -6.06 -18.35
CA VAL A 164 -10.82 -5.04 -17.29
C VAL A 164 -10.61 -3.65 -17.89
N LEU A 165 -9.65 -3.51 -18.82
CA LEU A 165 -9.41 -2.23 -19.48
C LEU A 165 -10.64 -1.75 -20.27
N ALA A 166 -11.32 -2.65 -20.97
CA ALA A 166 -12.53 -2.32 -21.73
C ALA A 166 -13.69 -1.85 -20.84
N GLU A 167 -13.78 -2.33 -19.59
CA GLU A 167 -14.74 -1.80 -18.61
C GLU A 167 -14.34 -0.37 -18.17
N GLU A 168 -13.05 -0.14 -17.87
CA GLU A 168 -12.59 1.18 -17.47
C GLU A 168 -12.78 2.24 -18.58
N GLN A 169 -12.54 1.89 -19.84
CA GLN A 169 -12.71 2.77 -20.99
C GLN A 169 -14.16 3.23 -21.22
N LYS A 170 -15.15 2.53 -20.66
CA LYS A 170 -16.57 2.92 -20.76
C LYS A 170 -16.99 3.98 -19.75
N ARG A 171 -16.16 4.26 -18.74
CA ARG A 171 -16.50 5.21 -17.69
C ARG A 171 -16.50 6.64 -18.25
N GLU A 172 -17.45 7.44 -17.85
CA GLU A 172 -17.56 8.84 -18.27
C GLU A 172 -16.39 9.72 -17.84
N ASP A 173 -15.77 9.37 -16.69
CA ASP A 173 -14.62 10.09 -16.11
C ASP A 173 -13.25 9.56 -16.58
N TYR A 174 -13.22 8.53 -17.40
CA TYR A 174 -11.99 7.94 -17.94
C TYR A 174 -11.25 8.93 -18.86
N VAL A 175 -9.91 8.98 -18.71
CA VAL A 175 -9.03 9.83 -19.54
C VAL A 175 -8.03 9.02 -20.34
N CYS A 176 -7.16 8.29 -19.67
CA CYS A 176 -6.13 7.46 -20.29
C CYS A 176 -5.63 6.39 -19.30
N TRP A 177 -4.79 5.51 -19.80
CA TRP A 177 -4.21 4.43 -19.02
C TRP A 177 -2.72 4.23 -19.30
N LEU A 178 -2.05 3.53 -18.40
CA LEU A 178 -0.69 3.09 -18.55
C LEU A 178 -0.59 1.61 -18.18
N ARG A 179 -0.05 0.79 -19.08
CA ARG A 179 0.47 -0.53 -18.71
C ARG A 179 1.74 -0.32 -17.90
N ASN A 180 1.72 -0.65 -16.63
CA ASN A 180 2.88 -0.52 -15.78
C ASN A 180 3.85 -1.69 -16.04
N PRO A 181 4.96 -1.51 -16.75
CA PRO A 181 5.86 -2.60 -17.06
C PRO A 181 6.62 -3.03 -15.80
N SER A 182 6.91 -4.31 -15.67
CA SER A 182 7.76 -4.77 -14.57
C SER A 182 9.23 -4.38 -14.77
N ARG A 183 9.93 -4.05 -13.67
CA ARG A 183 11.39 -3.87 -13.61
C ARG A 183 11.99 -2.74 -14.44
N GLN A 184 11.22 -1.74 -14.84
CA GLN A 184 11.79 -0.49 -15.34
C GLN A 184 12.12 0.43 -14.17
N SER A 185 13.11 1.30 -14.34
CA SER A 185 13.53 2.25 -13.28
C SER A 185 12.42 3.23 -12.84
N TRP A 186 11.46 3.47 -13.71
CA TRP A 186 10.33 4.37 -13.53
C TRP A 186 9.00 3.64 -13.23
N SER A 187 8.97 2.30 -13.23
CA SER A 187 7.76 1.53 -12.95
C SER A 187 7.26 1.76 -11.53
N LEU A 188 5.97 1.87 -11.37
CA LEU A 188 5.36 1.82 -10.07
C LEU A 188 5.57 0.43 -9.47
N ARG A 189 6.18 0.36 -8.30
CA ARG A 189 6.44 -0.88 -7.59
C ARG A 189 6.08 -0.74 -6.12
N MET A 190 5.59 -1.80 -5.55
CA MET A 190 5.13 -1.88 -4.18
C MET A 190 5.77 -3.08 -3.49
N PRO A 191 6.40 -2.89 -2.32
CA PRO A 191 6.96 -4.01 -1.56
C PRO A 191 5.82 -4.84 -0.96
N TYR A 192 6.00 -6.15 -0.96
CA TYR A 192 5.16 -7.08 -0.22
C TYR A 192 5.97 -8.23 0.35
N GLU A 193 5.49 -8.82 1.44
CA GLU A 193 6.14 -9.96 2.08
C GLU A 193 5.51 -11.27 1.62
N MET A 194 6.36 -12.27 1.34
CA MET A 194 5.97 -13.63 1.09
C MET A 194 7.06 -14.59 1.59
N ASP A 195 6.68 -15.53 2.45
CA ASP A 195 7.61 -16.53 3.05
C ASP A 195 8.83 -15.88 3.73
N GLY A 196 8.61 -14.78 4.47
CA GLY A 196 9.68 -14.05 5.15
C GLY A 196 10.65 -13.32 4.21
N LYS A 197 10.29 -13.15 2.94
CA LYS A 197 11.07 -12.42 1.93
C LYS A 197 10.29 -11.24 1.39
N CYS A 198 10.95 -10.10 1.31
CA CYS A 198 10.41 -8.96 0.61
C CYS A 198 10.47 -9.19 -0.91
N LYS A 199 9.36 -8.94 -1.59
CA LYS A 199 9.20 -9.02 -3.04
C LYS A 199 8.61 -7.71 -3.55
N GLU A 200 8.70 -7.52 -4.86
CA GLU A 200 8.15 -6.35 -5.54
C GLU A 200 6.89 -6.75 -6.33
N LEU A 201 5.80 -6.03 -6.11
CA LEU A 201 4.61 -6.03 -6.94
C LEU A 201 4.69 -4.86 -7.93
N TYR A 202 4.46 -5.14 -9.19
CA TYR A 202 4.26 -4.16 -10.24
C TYR A 202 2.80 -4.27 -10.68
N PRO A 203 1.89 -3.42 -10.17
CA PRO A 203 0.48 -3.51 -10.53
C PRO A 203 0.31 -3.29 -12.04
N ASP A 204 -0.66 -4.00 -12.62
CA ASP A 204 -0.81 -4.08 -14.07
C ASP A 204 -1.19 -2.75 -14.71
N PHE A 205 -2.14 -2.02 -14.11
CA PHE A 205 -2.69 -0.81 -14.70
C PHE A 205 -2.62 0.39 -13.77
N ILE A 206 -2.29 1.51 -14.37
CA ILE A 206 -2.48 2.84 -13.82
C ILE A 206 -3.52 3.52 -14.71
N ILE A 207 -4.67 3.87 -14.15
CA ILE A 207 -5.77 4.53 -14.86
C ILE A 207 -5.84 5.99 -14.41
N VAL A 208 -5.95 6.90 -15.34
CA VAL A 208 -6.16 8.32 -15.07
C VAL A 208 -7.62 8.65 -15.34
N ARG A 209 -8.28 9.27 -14.36
CA ARG A 209 -9.66 9.75 -14.48
C ARG A 209 -9.76 11.24 -14.22
N GLN A 210 -10.82 11.86 -14.71
CA GLN A 210 -11.17 13.22 -14.32
C GLN A 210 -11.67 13.25 -12.88
N ASP A 211 -11.29 14.29 -12.15
CA ASP A 211 -11.77 14.53 -10.80
C ASP A 211 -12.16 16.01 -10.67
N PRO A 212 -13.34 16.33 -10.13
CA PRO A 212 -13.83 17.70 -10.06
C PRO A 212 -13.02 18.60 -9.13
N ILE A 213 -12.26 18.06 -8.20
CA ILE A 213 -11.46 18.82 -7.21
C ILE A 213 -9.99 18.84 -7.62
N LEU A 214 -9.43 17.66 -7.93
CA LEU A 214 -8.00 17.51 -8.23
C LEU A 214 -7.68 17.67 -9.72
N LYS A 215 -8.70 17.85 -10.57
CA LYS A 215 -8.66 17.81 -12.03
C LYS A 215 -8.43 16.39 -12.57
N TYR A 216 -7.46 15.68 -12.04
CA TYR A 216 -7.18 14.28 -12.35
C TYR A 216 -6.93 13.48 -11.08
N ILE A 217 -7.35 12.23 -11.08
CA ILE A 217 -7.07 11.24 -10.03
C ILE A 217 -6.54 9.97 -10.69
N VAL A 218 -5.70 9.27 -9.98
CA VAL A 218 -5.04 8.06 -10.46
C VAL A 218 -5.56 6.86 -9.69
N ASP A 219 -5.95 5.82 -10.43
CA ASP A 219 -6.32 4.52 -9.87
C ASP A 219 -5.25 3.48 -10.20
N ILE A 220 -5.11 2.52 -9.32
CA ILE A 220 -4.24 1.36 -9.48
C ILE A 220 -5.11 0.11 -9.56
N LEU A 221 -4.95 -0.66 -10.64
CA LEU A 221 -5.72 -1.88 -10.84
C LEU A 221 -4.79 -3.08 -11.04
N GLU A 222 -5.05 -4.13 -10.28
CA GLU A 222 -4.33 -5.40 -10.33
C GLU A 222 -5.32 -6.55 -10.62
N PRO A 223 -5.55 -6.91 -11.90
CA PRO A 223 -6.24 -8.13 -12.26
C PRO A 223 -5.43 -9.35 -11.80
N HIS A 224 -6.02 -10.20 -10.97
CA HIS A 224 -5.25 -11.21 -10.28
C HIS A 224 -5.93 -12.57 -10.24
N ASN A 225 -5.17 -13.64 -10.59
CA ASN A 225 -5.65 -15.00 -10.48
C ASN A 225 -5.60 -15.47 -9.00
N PRO A 226 -6.71 -15.92 -8.40
CA PRO A 226 -6.78 -16.39 -7.02
C PRO A 226 -5.91 -17.63 -6.73
N ASP A 227 -5.49 -18.39 -7.74
CA ASP A 227 -4.70 -19.61 -7.55
C ASP A 227 -3.22 -19.33 -7.22
N PHE A 228 -2.78 -18.09 -7.28
CA PHE A 228 -1.39 -17.76 -6.98
C PHE A 228 -1.11 -17.66 -5.48
N LYS A 229 -0.02 -18.28 -5.03
CA LYS A 229 0.38 -18.31 -3.61
C LYS A 229 0.73 -16.95 -3.01
N ASP A 230 1.00 -15.94 -3.84
CA ASP A 230 1.41 -14.60 -3.40
C ASP A 230 0.23 -13.62 -3.26
N ASN A 231 -1.01 -14.11 -3.39
CA ASN A 231 -2.24 -13.33 -3.33
C ASN A 231 -2.34 -12.44 -2.10
N LEU A 232 -2.20 -13.03 -0.92
CA LEU A 232 -2.30 -12.29 0.34
C LEU A 232 -1.17 -11.27 0.48
N GLY A 233 0.05 -11.64 0.12
CA GLY A 233 1.20 -10.72 0.13
C GLY A 233 0.95 -9.52 -0.75
N LYS A 234 0.53 -9.72 -1.99
CA LYS A 234 0.21 -8.66 -2.94
C LYS A 234 -0.94 -7.78 -2.48
N ALA A 235 -2.03 -8.38 -1.97
CA ALA A 235 -3.15 -7.64 -1.41
C ALA A 235 -2.72 -6.73 -0.26
N LYS A 236 -1.84 -7.22 0.63
CA LYS A 236 -1.26 -6.41 1.72
C LYS A 236 -0.33 -5.31 1.20
N GLY A 237 0.48 -5.58 0.16
CA GLY A 237 1.32 -4.58 -0.50
C GLY A 237 0.49 -3.43 -1.06
N LEU A 238 -0.58 -3.74 -1.81
CA LEU A 238 -1.53 -2.75 -2.33
C LEU A 238 -2.24 -1.99 -1.20
N ALA A 239 -2.64 -2.70 -0.13
CA ALA A 239 -3.29 -2.08 1.03
C ALA A 239 -2.37 -1.09 1.75
N ASN A 240 -1.10 -1.45 1.95
CA ASN A 240 -0.08 -0.56 2.52
C ASN A 240 0.16 0.67 1.64
N TYR A 241 0.25 0.48 0.33
CA TYR A 241 0.37 1.58 -0.62
C TYR A 241 -0.82 2.54 -0.51
N ALA A 242 -2.05 2.03 -0.54
CA ALA A 242 -3.26 2.84 -0.39
C ALA A 242 -3.35 3.57 0.97
N ALA A 243 -2.73 3.04 2.02
CA ALA A 243 -2.67 3.71 3.32
C ALA A 243 -1.73 4.92 3.32
N ASN A 244 -0.65 4.85 2.53
CA ASN A 244 0.40 5.87 2.49
C ASN A 244 0.17 6.93 1.40
N GLU A 245 -0.73 6.66 0.43
CA GLU A 245 -1.04 7.56 -0.68
C GLU A 245 -2.47 8.10 -0.61
N PRO A 246 -2.75 9.11 0.22
CA PRO A 246 -4.11 9.61 0.44
C PRO A 246 -4.73 10.31 -0.78
N ARG A 247 -3.93 10.64 -1.80
CA ARG A 247 -4.38 11.27 -3.05
C ARG A 247 -4.68 10.27 -4.15
N ILE A 248 -4.50 8.97 -3.89
CA ILE A 248 -4.86 7.93 -4.85
C ILE A 248 -6.37 7.77 -4.93
N GLY A 249 -6.89 7.45 -6.08
CA GLY A 249 -8.28 7.10 -6.26
C GLY A 249 -8.57 5.68 -5.77
N ARG A 250 -8.92 4.80 -6.69
CA ARG A 250 -9.12 3.38 -6.37
C ARG A 250 -7.79 2.64 -6.35
N VAL A 251 -7.63 1.70 -5.44
CA VAL A 251 -6.58 0.69 -5.44
C VAL A 251 -7.26 -0.66 -5.40
N GLN A 252 -7.42 -1.28 -6.56
CA GLN A 252 -8.29 -2.44 -6.70
C GLN A 252 -7.52 -3.71 -7.02
N LEU A 253 -7.78 -4.75 -6.22
CA LEU A 253 -7.49 -6.12 -6.58
C LEU A 253 -8.73 -6.68 -7.27
N ILE A 254 -8.57 -7.29 -8.46
CA ILE A 254 -9.68 -7.68 -9.34
C ILE A 254 -9.60 -9.17 -9.63
N ARG A 255 -10.73 -9.88 -9.46
CA ARG A 255 -10.86 -11.30 -9.75
C ARG A 255 -12.11 -11.56 -10.58
N ILE A 256 -12.17 -12.70 -11.26
CA ILE A 256 -13.43 -13.21 -11.79
C ILE A 256 -14.24 -13.81 -10.63
N GLY A 257 -15.48 -13.43 -10.51
CA GLY A 257 -16.46 -13.99 -9.60
C GLY A 257 -17.78 -14.27 -10.31
N LYS A 258 -18.65 -15.05 -9.68
CA LYS A 258 -20.02 -15.25 -10.14
C LYS A 258 -20.94 -14.23 -9.51
N ASP A 259 -21.70 -13.53 -10.32
CA ASP A 259 -22.73 -12.62 -9.84
C ASP A 259 -23.99 -13.37 -9.37
N ALA A 260 -25.04 -12.65 -8.98
CA ALA A 260 -26.30 -13.23 -8.52
C ALA A 260 -27.02 -14.06 -9.58
N ALA A 261 -26.75 -13.83 -10.86
CA ALA A 261 -27.27 -14.61 -11.99
C ALA A 261 -26.41 -15.83 -12.32
N GLY A 262 -25.27 -16.00 -11.65
CA GLY A 262 -24.30 -17.06 -11.88
C GLY A 262 -23.32 -16.78 -13.05
N GLU A 263 -23.36 -15.57 -13.62
CA GLU A 263 -22.50 -15.15 -14.72
C GLU A 263 -21.14 -14.71 -14.21
N ASN A 264 -20.10 -15.00 -14.98
CA ASN A 264 -18.73 -14.59 -14.65
C ASN A 264 -18.58 -13.09 -14.92
N ARG A 265 -18.28 -12.34 -13.85
CA ARG A 265 -18.00 -10.90 -13.89
C ARG A 265 -16.76 -10.56 -13.07
N PHE A 266 -16.21 -9.38 -13.27
CA PHE A 266 -15.09 -8.91 -12.45
C PHE A 266 -15.58 -8.43 -11.09
N LYS A 267 -15.14 -9.12 -10.05
CA LYS A 267 -15.36 -8.74 -8.67
C LYS A 267 -14.17 -7.93 -8.19
N ARG A 268 -14.39 -6.73 -7.65
CA ARG A 268 -13.39 -5.73 -7.34
C ARG A 268 -13.33 -5.49 -5.84
N LEU A 269 -12.15 -5.54 -5.26
CA LEU A 269 -11.87 -5.25 -3.86
C LEU A 269 -11.08 -3.95 -3.77
N ASP A 270 -11.72 -2.87 -3.35
CA ASP A 270 -11.12 -1.54 -3.33
C ASP A 270 -10.40 -1.26 -1.99
N LEU A 271 -9.10 -1.34 -2.01
CA LEU A 271 -8.21 -1.15 -0.87
C LEU A 271 -8.00 0.33 -0.48
N ALA A 272 -8.45 1.27 -1.31
CA ALA A 272 -8.52 2.68 -0.91
C ALA A 272 -9.56 2.90 0.19
N LYS A 273 -10.59 2.04 0.28
CA LYS A 273 -11.59 2.05 1.35
C LYS A 273 -10.97 1.54 2.67
N GLY A 274 -10.90 2.40 3.67
CA GLY A 274 -10.24 2.10 4.95
C GLY A 274 -10.77 0.85 5.66
N SER A 275 -12.09 0.59 5.63
CA SER A 275 -12.70 -0.61 6.22
C SER A 275 -12.19 -1.90 5.56
N ILE A 276 -12.15 -1.94 4.23
CA ILE A 276 -11.66 -3.09 3.45
C ILE A 276 -10.15 -3.26 3.66
N ARG A 277 -9.40 -2.18 3.54
CA ARG A 277 -7.95 -2.15 3.76
C ARG A 277 -7.54 -2.75 5.10
N ASN A 278 -8.22 -2.35 6.17
CA ASN A 278 -7.91 -2.85 7.51
C ASN A 278 -8.18 -4.35 7.65
N LYS A 279 -9.24 -4.87 7.03
CA LYS A 279 -9.52 -6.31 6.99
C LYS A 279 -8.40 -7.06 6.26
N VAL A 280 -7.97 -6.57 5.09
CA VAL A 280 -6.90 -7.19 4.30
C VAL A 280 -5.57 -7.18 5.04
N LEU A 281 -5.22 -6.08 5.71
CA LEU A 281 -4.00 -5.99 6.50
C LEU A 281 -4.01 -6.96 7.70
N ALA A 282 -5.19 -7.20 8.28
CA ALA A 282 -5.37 -8.12 9.41
C ALA A 282 -5.43 -9.60 9.00
N ALA A 283 -5.75 -9.92 7.74
CA ALA A 283 -5.85 -11.28 7.24
C ALA A 283 -4.53 -12.05 7.42
N ILE A 284 -4.60 -13.29 7.88
CA ILE A 284 -3.42 -14.12 8.17
C ILE A 284 -3.16 -15.21 7.13
N ASN A 285 -4.16 -15.52 6.30
CA ASN A 285 -4.08 -16.52 5.25
C ASN A 285 -4.93 -16.15 4.02
N THR A 286 -4.82 -16.94 2.97
CA THR A 286 -5.53 -16.71 1.71
C THR A 286 -7.04 -16.92 1.85
N ASP A 287 -7.48 -17.86 2.70
CA ASP A 287 -8.91 -18.14 2.90
C ASP A 287 -9.64 -16.93 3.50
N GLU A 288 -8.97 -16.21 4.42
CA GLU A 288 -9.50 -14.95 4.95
C GLU A 288 -9.57 -13.84 3.87
N LEU A 289 -8.59 -13.76 2.98
CA LEU A 289 -8.66 -12.85 1.85
C LEU A 289 -9.82 -13.20 0.90
N ASP A 290 -10.03 -14.48 0.63
CA ASP A 290 -11.14 -14.96 -0.18
C ASP A 290 -12.49 -14.63 0.45
N HIS A 291 -12.61 -14.82 1.76
CA HIS A 291 -13.80 -14.41 2.51
C HIS A 291 -14.04 -12.88 2.43
N ILE A 292 -12.99 -12.05 2.50
CA ILE A 292 -13.11 -10.60 2.31
C ILE A 292 -13.60 -10.27 0.89
N PHE A 293 -13.09 -10.97 -0.12
CA PHE A 293 -13.60 -10.82 -1.49
C PHE A 293 -15.08 -11.17 -1.60
N ASP A 294 -15.52 -12.23 -0.92
CA ASP A 294 -16.91 -12.68 -0.97
C ASP A 294 -17.85 -11.67 -0.30
N THR A 295 -17.44 -11.07 0.81
CA THR A 295 -18.28 -10.18 1.62
C THR A 295 -18.20 -8.72 1.23
N ASP A 296 -17.03 -8.23 0.86
CA ASP A 296 -16.77 -6.80 0.61
C ASP A 296 -16.44 -6.47 -0.85
N GLY A 297 -16.14 -7.48 -1.68
CA GLY A 297 -15.93 -7.28 -3.10
C GLY A 297 -17.24 -6.95 -3.83
N VAL A 298 -17.17 -6.02 -4.76
CA VAL A 298 -18.32 -5.55 -5.54
C VAL A 298 -18.16 -5.87 -7.02
N PHE A 299 -19.28 -6.12 -7.70
CA PHE A 299 -19.37 -6.13 -9.15
C PHE A 299 -19.73 -4.71 -9.58
N GLU A 300 -18.84 -4.03 -10.29
CA GLU A 300 -19.13 -2.71 -10.86
C GLU A 300 -19.88 -2.90 -12.20
N ASP A 301 -20.92 -2.10 -12.41
CA ASP A 301 -21.72 -2.11 -13.65
C ASP A 301 -21.07 -1.27 -14.75
#